data_c0d547badc4dd2878c57f86c9b732fec
#
_entry.id   c0d547badc4dd2878c57f86c9b732fec
#
_cell.length_a   1.000
_cell.length_b   1.000
_cell.length_c   1.000
_cell.angle_alpha   90.00
_cell.angle_beta   90.00
_cell.angle_gamma   90.00
#
_symmetry.space_group_name_H-M   'P 1'
#
loop_
_entity.id
_entity.type
_entity.pdbx_description
1 polymer ?
#
loop_
_entity_poly.entity_id
_entity_poly.type
_entity_poly.pdbx_seq_one_letter_code
_entity_poly.pdbx_strand_id
1 'polypeptide(L)'
;MDFAHSKNKEMIIYPRELILKDKTKIIIRPLEEDDIEGLFNFFGKIPRSDLIIFKDDVGKLETVESWFTSSKYSKVFQLIALNGKEIIGKGTLHKEGIYWRSSTEIKLIVDPEHRGKGLGLQMFKILLAEGLNHNFEKVVVRFTNDNKSFVRILDHFGFKPEAVLTCYIKDEQAEIRKDLVIASYNLKDWARRFEFYSLIYSEK
;
A
#
# COMPACT_ATOMS: atom_id res chain seq x y z
N MET A 1 -12.31 29.04 17.11
CA MET A 1 -10.83 29.01 17.09
C MET A 1 -10.42 28.19 15.89
N ASP A 2 -10.17 28.88 14.81
CA ASP A 2 -9.72 28.30 13.54
C ASP A 2 -8.28 27.84 13.70
N PHE A 3 -8.09 26.53 13.82
CA PHE A 3 -6.77 25.96 13.63
C PHE A 3 -6.47 25.94 12.14
N ALA A 4 -5.54 26.80 11.75
CA ALA A 4 -5.02 26.96 10.42
C ALA A 4 -4.72 25.59 9.76
N HIS A 5 -5.63 25.14 8.91
CA HIS A 5 -5.44 24.02 7.98
C HIS A 5 -4.72 24.57 6.75
N SER A 6 -3.44 24.78 6.87
CA SER A 6 -2.67 25.12 5.68
C SER A 6 -1.20 24.80 5.86
N LYS A 7 -0.65 24.19 4.83
CA LYS A 7 0.75 24.21 4.42
C LYS A 7 1.65 23.16 5.04
N ASN A 8 1.52 21.93 4.55
CA ASN A 8 2.66 21.15 4.07
C ASN A 8 2.13 19.88 3.38
N LYS A 9 1.40 20.07 2.27
CA LYS A 9 1.24 19.00 1.29
C LYS A 9 2.59 18.89 0.59
N GLU A 10 3.41 17.92 0.95
CA GLU A 10 4.54 17.53 0.11
C GLU A 10 3.97 17.06 -1.23
N MET A 11 4.15 17.87 -2.25
CA MET A 11 3.77 17.46 -3.61
C MET A 11 4.73 16.35 -4.03
N ILE A 12 4.25 15.10 -3.98
CA ILE A 12 5.03 13.98 -4.49
C ILE A 12 5.05 14.09 -6.00
N ILE A 13 6.23 14.27 -6.55
CA ILE A 13 6.46 14.36 -8.00
C ILE A 13 6.65 12.94 -8.54
N TYR A 14 5.93 12.60 -9.60
CA TYR A 14 6.06 11.34 -10.33
C TYR A 14 6.55 11.58 -11.76
N PRO A 15 7.26 10.63 -12.39
CA PRO A 15 7.77 9.40 -11.80
C PRO A 15 8.88 9.65 -10.77
N ARG A 16 8.95 8.81 -9.74
CA ARG A 16 9.97 8.89 -8.70
C ARG A 16 10.98 7.77 -8.86
N GLU A 17 12.24 8.12 -9.05
CA GLU A 17 13.34 7.16 -9.09
C GLU A 17 13.83 6.85 -7.67
N LEU A 18 14.08 5.59 -7.39
CA LEU A 18 14.64 5.11 -6.14
C LEU A 18 15.71 4.05 -6.40
N ILE A 19 16.63 3.92 -5.44
CA ILE A 19 17.65 2.88 -5.44
C ILE A 19 17.37 1.97 -4.24
N LEU A 20 17.16 0.68 -4.51
CA LEU A 20 16.96 -0.34 -3.48
C LEU A 20 18.27 -0.70 -2.79
N LYS A 21 18.19 -1.47 -1.70
CA LYS A 21 19.37 -1.89 -0.92
C LYS A 21 20.40 -2.69 -1.71
N ASP A 22 19.95 -3.44 -2.72
CA ASP A 22 20.80 -4.20 -3.64
C ASP A 22 21.29 -3.38 -4.85
N LYS A 23 21.12 -2.03 -4.79
CA LYS A 23 21.47 -1.06 -5.84
C LYS A 23 20.60 -1.13 -7.10
N THR A 24 19.53 -1.91 -7.12
CA THR A 24 18.56 -1.92 -8.20
C THR A 24 17.90 -0.54 -8.32
N LYS A 25 17.91 0.05 -9.51
CA LYS A 25 17.19 1.29 -9.81
C LYS A 25 15.75 0.94 -10.19
N ILE A 26 14.80 1.60 -9.57
CA ILE A 26 13.38 1.42 -9.81
C ILE A 26 12.67 2.75 -10.02
N ILE A 27 11.53 2.69 -10.66
CA ILE A 27 10.64 3.83 -10.84
C ILE A 27 9.33 3.54 -10.11
N ILE A 28 8.84 4.51 -9.34
CA ILE A 28 7.54 4.46 -8.71
C ILE A 28 6.67 5.56 -9.33
N ARG A 29 5.46 5.19 -9.78
CA ARG A 29 4.48 6.12 -10.34
C ARG A 29 3.03 5.63 -10.14
N PRO A 30 2.05 6.49 -10.31
CA PRO A 30 0.66 6.06 -10.42
C PRO A 30 0.46 5.04 -11.54
N LEU A 31 -0.53 4.18 -11.36
CA LEU A 31 -0.95 3.20 -12.37
C LEU A 31 -1.66 3.92 -13.52
N GLU A 32 -1.35 3.53 -14.76
CA GLU A 32 -1.92 4.04 -16.00
C GLU A 32 -2.63 2.92 -16.78
N GLU A 33 -3.49 3.27 -17.73
CA GLU A 33 -4.26 2.27 -18.51
C GLU A 33 -3.36 1.33 -19.33
N ASP A 34 -2.24 1.82 -19.80
CA ASP A 34 -1.25 1.03 -20.55
C ASP A 34 -0.55 -0.05 -19.69
N ASP A 35 -0.76 -0.03 -18.37
CA ASP A 35 -0.18 -1.00 -17.45
C ASP A 35 -1.02 -2.28 -17.27
N ILE A 36 -2.19 -2.38 -17.85
CA ILE A 36 -3.15 -3.48 -17.63
C ILE A 36 -2.50 -4.84 -17.84
N GLU A 37 -1.86 -5.04 -19.00
CA GLU A 37 -1.19 -6.30 -19.32
C GLU A 37 -0.02 -6.59 -18.37
N GLY A 38 0.82 -5.58 -18.09
CA GLY A 38 1.92 -5.69 -17.14
C GLY A 38 1.45 -6.03 -15.74
N LEU A 39 0.33 -5.44 -15.30
CA LEU A 39 -0.26 -5.69 -14.01
C LEU A 39 -0.87 -7.09 -13.90
N PHE A 40 -1.53 -7.58 -14.95
CA PHE A 40 -2.03 -8.95 -15.01
C PHE A 40 -0.87 -9.96 -14.93
N ASN A 41 0.20 -9.75 -15.69
CA ASN A 41 1.41 -10.57 -15.65
C ASN A 41 2.08 -10.54 -14.27
N PHE A 42 2.11 -9.37 -13.61
CA PHE A 42 2.60 -9.25 -12.23
C PHE A 42 1.82 -10.14 -11.27
N PHE A 43 0.48 -10.08 -11.29
CA PHE A 43 -0.33 -10.93 -10.40
C PHE A 43 -0.16 -12.42 -10.68
N GLY A 44 0.09 -12.80 -11.94
CA GLY A 44 0.40 -14.19 -12.32
C GLY A 44 1.65 -14.76 -11.64
N LYS A 45 2.60 -13.91 -11.22
CA LYS A 45 3.82 -14.32 -10.51
C LYS A 45 3.65 -14.38 -8.99
N ILE A 46 2.59 -13.77 -8.46
CA ILE A 46 2.38 -13.70 -7.02
C ILE A 46 1.78 -15.01 -6.50
N PRO A 47 2.37 -15.60 -5.45
CA PRO A 47 1.78 -16.77 -4.82
C PRO A 47 0.34 -16.53 -4.38
N ARG A 48 -0.55 -17.48 -4.62
CA ARG A 48 -1.97 -17.36 -4.25
C ARG A 48 -2.16 -17.10 -2.76
N SER A 49 -1.31 -17.67 -1.91
CA SER A 49 -1.32 -17.41 -0.47
C SER A 49 -1.15 -15.94 -0.10
N ASP A 50 -0.51 -15.15 -0.96
CA ASP A 50 -0.30 -13.71 -0.74
C ASP A 50 -1.45 -12.89 -1.34
N LEU A 51 -2.17 -13.46 -2.31
CA LEU A 51 -3.34 -12.83 -2.94
C LEU A 51 -4.62 -12.99 -2.12
N ILE A 52 -4.62 -13.83 -1.12
CA ILE A 52 -5.78 -14.20 -0.30
C ILE A 52 -6.41 -12.98 0.43
N ILE A 53 -5.66 -11.92 0.64
CA ILE A 53 -6.15 -10.67 1.24
C ILE A 53 -6.92 -9.79 0.24
N PHE A 54 -6.82 -10.09 -1.07
CA PHE A 54 -7.60 -9.39 -2.08
C PHE A 54 -9.00 -10.00 -2.12
N LYS A 55 -10.01 -9.14 -2.11
CA LYS A 55 -11.42 -9.58 -2.20
C LYS A 55 -11.83 -9.94 -3.61
N ASP A 56 -11.10 -9.41 -4.58
CA ASP A 56 -11.35 -9.61 -6.01
C ASP A 56 -10.41 -10.71 -6.53
N ASP A 57 -10.88 -11.50 -7.49
CA ASP A 57 -10.06 -12.53 -8.15
C ASP A 57 -9.10 -11.88 -9.16
N VAL A 58 -7.94 -11.46 -8.68
CA VAL A 58 -6.91 -10.79 -9.49
C VAL A 58 -6.22 -11.71 -10.51
N GLY A 59 -6.55 -12.99 -10.52
CA GLY A 59 -6.13 -13.95 -11.52
C GLY A 59 -6.92 -13.86 -12.85
N LYS A 60 -7.93 -12.98 -12.91
CA LYS A 60 -8.74 -12.74 -14.10
C LYS A 60 -8.42 -11.39 -14.71
N LEU A 61 -8.20 -11.37 -16.03
CA LEU A 61 -7.89 -10.12 -16.74
C LEU A 61 -9.03 -9.10 -16.60
N GLU A 62 -10.28 -9.56 -16.69
CA GLU A 62 -11.47 -8.71 -16.57
C GLU A 62 -11.53 -8.00 -15.18
N THR A 63 -11.00 -8.65 -14.15
CA THR A 63 -10.90 -8.03 -12.82
C THR A 63 -9.91 -6.86 -12.85
N VAL A 64 -8.75 -7.04 -13.46
CA VAL A 64 -7.72 -6.01 -13.59
C VAL A 64 -8.25 -4.84 -14.46
N GLU A 65 -8.86 -5.13 -15.60
CA GLU A 65 -9.49 -4.13 -16.47
C GLU A 65 -10.58 -3.33 -15.75
N SER A 66 -11.39 -3.99 -14.92
CA SER A 66 -12.45 -3.33 -14.16
C SER A 66 -11.94 -2.23 -13.21
N TRP A 67 -10.67 -2.28 -12.82
CA TRP A 67 -10.07 -1.24 -11.97
C TRP A 67 -9.88 0.10 -12.66
N PHE A 68 -9.92 0.11 -13.99
CA PHE A 68 -9.84 1.34 -14.80
C PHE A 68 -11.22 1.82 -15.22
N THR A 69 -12.16 0.90 -15.48
CA THR A 69 -13.47 1.21 -16.06
C THR A 69 -14.59 1.39 -15.03
N SER A 70 -14.44 0.78 -13.84
CA SER A 70 -15.50 0.81 -12.82
C SER A 70 -15.45 2.06 -11.95
N SER A 71 -16.59 2.72 -11.75
CA SER A 71 -16.76 3.83 -10.80
C SER A 71 -16.43 3.44 -9.34
N LYS A 72 -16.46 2.15 -9.01
CA LYS A 72 -16.01 1.60 -7.71
C LYS A 72 -14.54 1.93 -7.44
N TYR A 73 -13.71 1.96 -8.48
CA TYR A 73 -12.27 2.17 -8.39
C TYR A 73 -11.83 3.62 -8.65
N SER A 74 -12.74 4.50 -9.10
CA SER A 74 -12.46 5.93 -9.27
C SER A 74 -12.07 6.65 -7.97
N LYS A 75 -12.26 5.98 -6.81
CA LYS A 75 -11.94 6.50 -5.47
C LYS A 75 -10.65 5.88 -4.89
N VAL A 76 -9.85 5.24 -5.72
CA VAL A 76 -8.66 4.52 -5.31
C VAL A 76 -7.44 5.18 -5.94
N PHE A 77 -6.47 5.54 -5.11
CA PHE A 77 -5.14 5.89 -5.61
C PHE A 77 -4.32 4.60 -5.76
N GLN A 78 -3.75 4.37 -6.92
CA GLN A 78 -3.00 3.17 -7.24
C GLN A 78 -1.57 3.52 -7.63
N LEU A 79 -0.61 2.84 -7.04
CA LEU A 79 0.82 3.05 -7.20
C LEU A 79 1.48 1.76 -7.68
N ILE A 80 2.36 1.85 -8.65
CA ILE A 80 3.21 0.74 -9.09
C ILE A 80 4.68 1.05 -8.93
N ALA A 81 5.48 0.01 -8.80
CA ALA A 81 6.93 0.05 -8.86
C ALA A 81 7.41 -0.76 -10.06
N LEU A 82 8.31 -0.18 -10.82
CA LEU A 82 8.85 -0.72 -12.06
C LEU A 82 10.36 -0.96 -11.94
N ASN A 83 10.81 -2.12 -12.40
CA ASN A 83 12.20 -2.41 -12.72
C ASN A 83 12.31 -2.49 -14.26
N GLY A 84 12.84 -1.44 -14.88
CA GLY A 84 12.70 -1.26 -16.32
C GLY A 84 11.23 -1.15 -16.73
N LYS A 85 10.73 -2.13 -17.49
CA LYS A 85 9.32 -2.20 -17.92
C LYS A 85 8.47 -3.16 -17.06
N GLU A 86 9.09 -3.90 -16.17
CA GLU A 86 8.44 -4.92 -15.37
C GLU A 86 7.84 -4.34 -14.11
N ILE A 87 6.56 -4.62 -13.83
CA ILE A 87 5.92 -4.27 -12.55
C ILE A 87 6.42 -5.26 -11.50
N ILE A 88 7.02 -4.74 -10.43
CA ILE A 88 7.57 -5.51 -9.31
C ILE A 88 6.90 -5.23 -7.98
N GLY A 89 5.95 -4.30 -7.96
CA GLY A 89 5.18 -3.97 -6.77
C GLY A 89 3.95 -3.16 -7.10
N LYS A 90 2.89 -3.37 -6.32
CA LYS A 90 1.64 -2.61 -6.40
C LYS A 90 1.19 -2.20 -5.01
N GLY A 91 0.79 -0.95 -4.87
CA GLY A 91 0.20 -0.40 -3.66
C GLY A 91 -1.08 0.37 -3.96
N THR A 92 -2.04 0.38 -3.03
CA THR A 92 -3.29 1.12 -3.20
C THR A 92 -3.69 1.82 -1.91
N LEU A 93 -4.30 3.00 -2.06
CA LEU A 93 -5.14 3.63 -1.05
C LEU A 93 -6.59 3.43 -1.46
N HIS A 94 -7.32 2.67 -0.69
CA HIS A 94 -8.71 2.36 -0.97
C HIS A 94 -9.62 3.07 0.01
N LYS A 95 -10.48 3.96 -0.50
CA LYS A 95 -11.43 4.69 0.33
C LYS A 95 -12.55 3.78 0.79
N GLU A 96 -12.70 3.62 2.09
CA GLU A 96 -13.79 2.85 2.68
C GLU A 96 -15.05 3.71 2.78
N GLY A 97 -16.12 3.30 2.09
CA GLY A 97 -17.49 3.79 2.25
C GLY A 97 -17.72 5.31 2.23
N ILE A 98 -18.99 5.71 2.23
CA ILE A 98 -19.41 7.12 2.20
C ILE A 98 -19.26 7.78 3.57
N TYR A 99 -19.51 7.03 4.62
CA TYR A 99 -19.51 7.54 6.01
C TYR A 99 -18.12 7.53 6.66
N TRP A 100 -17.15 6.76 6.11
CA TRP A 100 -15.79 6.66 6.63
C TRP A 100 -14.78 7.45 5.80
N ARG A 101 -15.17 8.69 5.46
CA ARG A 101 -14.42 9.54 4.54
C ARG A 101 -13.02 9.90 4.99
N SER A 102 -12.76 9.83 6.31
CA SER A 102 -11.45 10.12 6.87
C SER A 102 -10.51 8.93 6.94
N SER A 103 -10.98 7.72 6.58
CA SER A 103 -10.19 6.50 6.64
C SER A 103 -9.89 5.94 5.26
N THR A 104 -8.72 5.32 5.13
CA THR A 104 -8.30 4.59 3.91
C THR A 104 -7.68 3.26 4.27
N GLU A 105 -7.87 2.24 3.43
CA GLU A 105 -7.16 0.98 3.53
C GLU A 105 -5.93 1.00 2.62
N ILE A 106 -4.76 0.65 3.16
CA ILE A 106 -3.57 0.36 2.35
C ILE A 106 -3.53 -1.13 2.05
N LYS A 107 -3.40 -1.46 0.76
CA LYS A 107 -2.98 -2.78 0.29
C LYS A 107 -1.65 -2.64 -0.43
N LEU A 108 -0.72 -3.51 -0.11
CA LEU A 108 0.62 -3.50 -0.69
C LEU A 108 1.07 -4.92 -0.97
N ILE A 109 1.57 -5.14 -2.17
CA ILE A 109 2.15 -6.40 -2.60
C ILE A 109 3.43 -6.16 -3.38
N VAL A 110 4.42 -7.01 -3.17
CA VAL A 110 5.73 -6.97 -3.82
C VAL A 110 6.03 -8.36 -4.38
N ASP A 111 6.53 -8.36 -5.61
CA ASP A 111 7.04 -9.56 -6.27
C ASP A 111 8.01 -10.32 -5.34
N PRO A 112 7.86 -11.64 -5.17
CA PRO A 112 8.69 -12.45 -4.30
C PRO A 112 10.20 -12.27 -4.51
N GLU A 113 10.64 -12.14 -5.77
CA GLU A 113 12.06 -11.98 -6.13
C GLU A 113 12.63 -10.61 -5.74
N HIS A 114 11.75 -9.64 -5.49
CA HIS A 114 12.11 -8.27 -5.12
C HIS A 114 11.89 -7.95 -3.64
N ARG A 115 11.52 -8.95 -2.83
CA ARG A 115 11.35 -8.80 -1.37
C ARG A 115 12.69 -8.69 -0.64
N GLY A 116 12.64 -8.17 0.58
CA GLY A 116 13.84 -8.00 1.42
C GLY A 116 14.76 -6.84 1.01
N LYS A 117 14.57 -6.24 -0.16
CA LYS A 117 15.40 -5.16 -0.72
C LYS A 117 14.96 -3.75 -0.32
N GLY A 118 13.93 -3.62 0.52
CA GLY A 118 13.40 -2.34 1.01
C GLY A 118 12.26 -1.75 0.18
N LEU A 119 11.88 -2.34 -0.96
CA LEU A 119 10.82 -1.84 -1.83
C LEU A 119 9.48 -1.63 -1.10
N GLY A 120 9.02 -2.65 -0.36
CA GLY A 120 7.75 -2.55 0.37
C GLY A 120 7.71 -1.41 1.37
N LEU A 121 8.83 -1.15 2.09
CA LEU A 121 8.94 -0.03 3.02
C LEU A 121 8.84 1.32 2.31
N GLN A 122 9.52 1.48 1.17
CA GLN A 122 9.50 2.72 0.40
C GLN A 122 8.12 2.99 -0.19
N MET A 123 7.48 1.97 -0.79
CA MET A 123 6.11 2.11 -1.31
C MET A 123 5.12 2.43 -0.20
N PHE A 124 5.24 1.78 0.96
CA PHE A 124 4.36 2.03 2.10
C PHE A 124 4.49 3.46 2.62
N LYS A 125 5.73 3.98 2.70
CA LYS A 125 6.00 5.38 3.07
C LYS A 125 5.34 6.36 2.11
N ILE A 126 5.43 6.11 0.79
CA ILE A 126 4.79 6.95 -0.23
C ILE A 126 3.26 6.90 -0.07
N LEU A 127 2.68 5.71 0.15
CA LEU A 127 1.24 5.59 0.36
C LEU A 127 0.75 6.33 1.61
N LEU A 128 1.52 6.35 2.71
CA LEU A 128 1.18 7.15 3.88
C LEU A 128 1.18 8.65 3.56
N ALA A 129 2.17 9.13 2.81
CA ALA A 129 2.26 10.52 2.38
C ALA A 129 1.09 10.89 1.44
N GLU A 130 0.75 10.02 0.47
CA GLU A 130 -0.43 10.20 -0.38
C GLU A 130 -1.73 10.16 0.43
N GLY A 131 -1.80 9.34 1.47
CA GLY A 131 -2.93 9.33 2.39
C GLY A 131 -3.18 10.72 3.00
N LEU A 132 -2.12 11.41 3.43
CA LEU A 132 -2.21 12.80 3.91
C LEU A 132 -2.62 13.77 2.79
N ASN A 133 -2.04 13.65 1.59
CA ASN A 133 -2.38 14.48 0.45
C ASN A 133 -3.87 14.38 0.06
N HIS A 134 -4.44 13.19 0.24
CA HIS A 134 -5.87 12.92 0.03
C HIS A 134 -6.75 13.26 1.25
N ASN A 135 -6.19 13.91 2.28
CA ASN A 135 -6.86 14.33 3.52
C ASN A 135 -7.46 13.16 4.32
N PHE A 136 -6.84 11.97 4.25
CA PHE A 136 -7.19 10.90 5.17
C PHE A 136 -6.57 11.17 6.56
N GLU A 137 -7.27 10.75 7.59
CA GLU A 137 -6.83 10.89 8.98
C GLU A 137 -6.34 9.58 9.55
N LYS A 138 -6.89 8.47 9.10
CA LYS A 138 -6.60 7.11 9.59
C LYS A 138 -6.31 6.16 8.43
N VAL A 139 -5.27 5.37 8.59
CA VAL A 139 -4.97 4.24 7.71
C VAL A 139 -5.31 2.96 8.41
N VAL A 140 -5.97 2.07 7.70
CA VAL A 140 -6.24 0.69 8.11
C VAL A 140 -5.48 -0.24 7.19
N VAL A 141 -4.99 -1.34 7.75
CA VAL A 141 -4.38 -2.44 6.99
C VAL A 141 -4.99 -3.76 7.45
N ARG A 142 -5.16 -4.68 6.52
CA ARG A 142 -5.61 -6.04 6.77
C ARG A 142 -4.58 -7.00 6.23
N PHE A 143 -4.16 -7.97 7.03
CA PHE A 143 -3.13 -8.93 6.67
C PHE A 143 -3.29 -10.23 7.45
N THR A 144 -2.64 -11.29 6.96
CA THR A 144 -2.61 -12.57 7.68
C THR A 144 -1.46 -12.57 8.69
N ASN A 145 -1.67 -13.22 9.83
CA ASN A 145 -0.73 -13.27 10.95
C ASN A 145 0.64 -13.89 10.61
N ASP A 146 0.74 -14.63 9.51
CA ASP A 146 1.99 -15.25 9.00
C ASP A 146 2.85 -14.30 8.14
N ASN A 147 2.35 -13.12 7.75
CA ASN A 147 3.10 -12.15 6.97
C ASN A 147 4.09 -11.33 7.82
N LYS A 148 5.15 -11.98 8.29
CA LYS A 148 6.16 -11.37 9.17
C LYS A 148 6.86 -10.16 8.55
N SER A 149 7.02 -10.13 7.23
CA SER A 149 7.66 -9.01 6.54
C SER A 149 6.79 -7.76 6.60
N PHE A 150 5.49 -7.91 6.44
CA PHE A 150 4.56 -6.79 6.54
C PHE A 150 4.43 -6.29 7.99
N VAL A 151 4.39 -7.21 8.96
CA VAL A 151 4.40 -6.85 10.39
C VAL A 151 5.58 -5.93 10.73
N ARG A 152 6.80 -6.24 10.25
CA ARG A 152 7.97 -5.37 10.49
C ARG A 152 7.81 -3.96 9.91
N ILE A 153 7.14 -3.83 8.75
CA ILE A 153 6.83 -2.51 8.18
C ILE A 153 5.86 -1.77 9.10
N LEU A 154 4.81 -2.44 9.56
CA LEU A 154 3.81 -1.84 10.42
C LEU A 154 4.39 -1.40 11.77
N ASP A 155 5.23 -2.24 12.38
CA ASP A 155 5.95 -1.92 13.62
C ASP A 155 6.86 -0.70 13.45
N HIS A 156 7.57 -0.61 12.31
CA HIS A 156 8.44 0.54 12.01
C HIS A 156 7.66 1.86 12.01
N PHE A 157 6.42 1.88 11.52
CA PHE A 157 5.58 3.07 11.52
C PHE A 157 4.77 3.24 12.80
N GLY A 158 4.68 2.22 13.65
CA GLY A 158 3.94 2.25 14.91
C GLY A 158 2.45 1.99 14.74
N PHE A 159 2.07 1.17 13.76
CA PHE A 159 0.69 0.67 13.64
C PHE A 159 0.30 -0.13 14.87
N LYS A 160 -0.97 0.00 15.27
CA LYS A 160 -1.49 -0.74 16.42
C LYS A 160 -2.50 -1.77 15.95
N PRO A 161 -2.43 -3.02 16.44
CA PRO A 161 -3.47 -4.00 16.18
C PRO A 161 -4.79 -3.55 16.84
N GLU A 162 -5.87 -3.61 16.08
CA GLU A 162 -7.22 -3.27 16.53
C GLU A 162 -8.05 -4.53 16.77
N ALA A 163 -7.88 -5.56 15.92
CA ALA A 163 -8.59 -6.81 16.03
C ALA A 163 -7.83 -7.97 15.38
N VAL A 164 -8.09 -9.18 15.90
CA VAL A 164 -7.68 -10.44 15.28
C VAL A 164 -8.95 -11.27 15.08
N LEU A 165 -9.27 -11.57 13.83
CA LEU A 165 -10.39 -12.45 13.49
C LEU A 165 -9.83 -13.86 13.26
N THR A 166 -10.02 -14.72 14.24
CA THR A 166 -9.43 -16.07 14.25
C THR A 166 -10.06 -16.94 13.18
N CYS A 167 -9.24 -17.68 12.43
CA CYS A 167 -9.65 -18.60 11.37
C CYS A 167 -10.57 -17.97 10.31
N TYR A 168 -10.46 -16.65 10.10
CA TYR A 168 -11.38 -15.88 9.27
C TYR A 168 -11.18 -16.12 7.77
N ILE A 169 -9.93 -16.29 7.35
CA ILE A 169 -9.57 -16.53 5.96
C ILE A 169 -9.40 -18.03 5.74
N LYS A 170 -10.08 -18.56 4.71
CA LYS A 170 -9.90 -19.93 4.26
C LYS A 170 -9.02 -19.94 3.03
N ASP A 171 -7.87 -20.62 3.12
CA ASP A 171 -7.05 -20.98 1.98
C ASP A 171 -7.53 -22.33 1.47
N GLU A 172 -8.35 -22.31 0.41
CA GLU A 172 -8.98 -23.54 -0.11
C GLU A 172 -7.99 -24.54 -0.69
N GLN A 173 -6.84 -24.08 -1.17
CA GLN A 173 -5.82 -24.95 -1.76
C GLN A 173 -4.94 -25.62 -0.72
N ALA A 174 -4.60 -24.88 0.34
CA ALA A 174 -3.80 -25.41 1.44
C ALA A 174 -4.66 -26.10 2.50
N GLU A 175 -6.00 -26.05 2.38
CA GLU A 175 -6.97 -26.54 3.38
C GLU A 175 -6.75 -25.98 4.80
N ILE A 176 -6.07 -24.83 4.90
CA ILE A 176 -5.79 -24.19 6.17
C ILE A 176 -6.62 -22.94 6.35
N ARG A 177 -6.84 -22.59 7.62
CA ARG A 177 -7.45 -21.32 8.00
C ARG A 177 -6.37 -20.39 8.57
N LYS A 178 -6.44 -19.12 8.20
CA LYS A 178 -5.54 -18.08 8.69
C LYS A 178 -6.31 -17.02 9.47
N ASP A 179 -5.66 -16.44 10.45
CA ASP A 179 -6.20 -15.31 11.17
C ASP A 179 -6.04 -14.04 10.33
N LEU A 180 -7.09 -13.22 10.31
CA LEU A 180 -7.03 -11.89 9.73
C LEU A 180 -6.75 -10.88 10.83
N VAL A 181 -5.64 -10.18 10.71
CA VAL A 181 -5.28 -9.08 11.61
C VAL A 181 -5.69 -7.76 10.97
N ILE A 182 -6.34 -6.93 11.77
CA ILE A 182 -6.67 -5.55 11.41
C ILE A 182 -5.80 -4.64 12.28
N ALA A 183 -5.01 -3.78 11.65
CA ALA A 183 -4.22 -2.78 12.35
C ALA A 183 -4.48 -1.39 11.77
N SER A 184 -4.28 -0.37 12.59
CA SER A 184 -4.51 1.00 12.16
C SER A 184 -3.44 1.97 12.63
N TYR A 185 -3.40 3.12 11.97
CA TYR A 185 -2.50 4.21 12.30
C TYR A 185 -3.15 5.57 12.02
N ASN A 186 -2.93 6.53 12.91
CA ASN A 186 -3.38 7.90 12.73
C ASN A 186 -2.34 8.70 11.92
N LEU A 187 -2.71 9.14 10.74
CA LEU A 187 -1.80 9.89 9.84
C LEU A 187 -1.35 11.24 10.42
N LYS A 188 -2.16 11.88 11.28
CA LYS A 188 -1.75 13.13 11.95
C LYS A 188 -0.55 12.90 12.86
N ASP A 189 -0.47 11.73 13.50
CA ASP A 189 0.68 11.38 14.35
C ASP A 189 1.93 11.11 13.50
N TRP A 190 1.76 10.54 12.30
CA TRP A 190 2.85 10.35 11.36
C TRP A 190 3.39 11.68 10.84
N ALA A 191 2.52 12.60 10.43
CA ALA A 191 2.89 13.93 9.96
C ALA A 191 3.71 14.70 11.01
N ARG A 192 3.27 14.71 12.28
CA ARG A 192 4.02 15.33 13.40
C ARG A 192 5.41 14.73 13.59
N ARG A 193 5.54 13.39 13.50
CA ARG A 193 6.84 12.73 13.59
C ARG A 193 7.73 13.07 12.41
N PHE A 194 7.17 13.10 11.21
CA PHE A 194 7.91 13.44 10.00
C PHE A 194 8.43 14.87 10.02
N GLU A 195 7.60 15.85 10.40
CA GLU A 195 8.02 17.25 10.62
C GLU A 195 9.15 17.35 11.66
N PHE A 196 9.03 16.62 12.76
CA PHE A 196 10.05 16.60 13.79
C PHE A 196 11.38 16.03 13.26
N TYR A 197 11.37 14.95 12.51
CA TYR A 197 12.57 14.38 11.92
C TYR A 197 13.15 15.27 10.82
N SER A 198 12.35 15.92 10.00
CA SER A 198 12.85 16.85 8.97
C SER A 198 13.54 18.07 9.62
N LEU A 199 13.00 18.60 10.72
CA LEU A 199 13.62 19.69 11.48
C LEU A 199 14.98 19.30 12.09
N ILE A 200 15.12 18.04 12.56
CA ILE A 200 16.37 17.60 13.19
C ILE A 200 17.44 17.26 12.15
N TYR A 201 17.08 16.78 10.95
CA TYR A 201 18.01 16.28 9.96
C TYR A 201 18.17 17.18 8.73
N SER A 202 17.47 18.32 8.66
CA SER A 202 17.64 19.32 7.59
C SER A 202 18.84 20.25 7.78
N GLU A 203 19.57 20.13 8.89
CA GLU A 203 20.78 20.90 9.19
C GLU A 203 22.08 20.13 8.92
N LYS A 204 22.16 19.43 7.79
CA LYS A 204 23.47 18.90 7.32
C LYS A 204 23.60 19.00 5.81
#